data_0dfb11379349668c2d3d8297ac331cd3
#
_entry.id   0dfb11379349668c2d3d8297ac331cd3
#
_cell.length_a   1.000
_cell.length_b   1.000
_cell.length_c   1.000
_cell.angle_alpha   90.00
_cell.angle_beta   90.00
_cell.angle_gamma   90.00
#
_symmetry.space_group_name_H-M   'P 1'
#
loop_
_entity.id
_entity.type
_entity.pdbx_description
1 polymer ?
#
loop_
_entity_poly.entity_id
_entity_poly.type
_entity_poly.pdbx_seq_one_letter_code
_entity_poly.pdbx_strand_id
1 'polypeptide(L)'
;MGKIVLNYENKEWNFKMEYKTLNIKGAILSQNQLENYLEKIASDHNLTNYSDKSTYPIPRLKENLELITEVYQLLNEHIKLKIPIHPAGEWILDNYYVIDETAKSIKNTLTLKKYKNFLGIANGTYQGFARVYVLASEIVNYSDNQIDGKNLSQLLQAYQKKKTLNMEEIWNIPLFL
;
A
#
# COMPACT_ATOMS: atom_id res chain seq x y z
N MET A 1 12.41 15.61 -3.76
CA MET A 1 12.46 16.11 -2.37
C MET A 1 11.31 17.10 -2.22
N GLY A 2 10.15 16.59 -1.82
CA GLY A 2 8.95 17.41 -1.61
C GLY A 2 9.02 18.04 -0.23
N LYS A 3 9.15 19.34 -0.15
CA LYS A 3 9.11 20.10 1.10
C LYS A 3 7.65 20.46 1.37
N ILE A 4 7.10 20.03 2.51
CA ILE A 4 5.81 20.52 3.01
C ILE A 4 6.08 21.90 3.57
N VAL A 5 5.49 22.92 2.99
CA VAL A 5 5.48 24.26 3.55
C VAL A 5 4.12 24.47 4.18
N LEU A 6 4.07 24.47 5.52
CA LEU A 6 2.88 24.84 6.28
C LEU A 6 2.71 26.34 6.20
N ASN A 7 1.72 26.79 5.45
CA ASN A 7 1.33 28.20 5.44
C ASN A 7 0.07 28.35 6.31
N TYR A 8 0.23 28.83 7.52
CA TYR A 8 -0.84 28.99 8.52
C TYR A 8 -1.92 30.01 8.15
N GLU A 9 -1.64 30.87 7.16
CA GLU A 9 -2.56 31.97 6.80
C GLU A 9 -3.64 31.59 5.78
N ASN A 10 -3.43 30.54 4.96
CA ASN A 10 -4.36 30.14 3.91
C ASN A 10 -4.56 28.62 3.84
N LYS A 11 -5.07 27.96 4.82
CA LYS A 11 -5.60 26.57 4.91
C LYS A 11 -5.65 25.70 3.63
N GLU A 12 -4.77 25.89 2.65
CA GLU A 12 -4.66 25.07 1.44
C GLU A 12 -3.45 24.13 1.52
N TRP A 13 -3.72 22.84 1.52
CA TRP A 13 -2.71 21.79 1.47
C TRP A 13 -2.34 21.51 0.01
N ASN A 14 -1.17 21.97 -0.45
CA ASN A 14 -0.66 21.65 -1.79
C ASN A 14 0.34 20.48 -1.71
N PHE A 15 -0.13 19.26 -2.05
CA PHE A 15 0.72 18.10 -2.19
C PHE A 15 1.22 17.97 -3.64
N LYS A 16 2.51 18.13 -3.85
CA LYS A 16 3.17 17.83 -5.13
C LYS A 16 3.91 16.50 -4.99
N MET A 17 3.28 15.41 -5.38
CA MET A 17 3.91 14.09 -5.44
C MET A 17 4.12 13.68 -6.89
N GLU A 18 5.39 13.48 -7.28
CA GLU A 18 5.79 12.89 -8.56
C GLU A 18 6.19 11.42 -8.34
N TYR A 19 5.19 10.55 -8.14
CA TYR A 19 5.42 9.10 -8.11
C TYR A 19 4.48 8.40 -9.08
N LYS A 20 4.96 7.29 -9.67
CA LYS A 20 4.12 6.35 -10.39
C LYS A 20 3.23 5.67 -9.34
N THR A 21 2.08 6.27 -9.04
CA THR A 21 1.14 5.77 -8.04
C THR A 21 0.31 4.63 -8.62
N LEU A 22 0.14 3.56 -7.85
CA LEU A 22 -0.97 2.66 -8.04
C LEU A 22 -2.24 3.48 -7.77
N ASN A 23 -3.12 3.62 -8.76
CA ASN A 23 -4.36 4.41 -8.61
C ASN A 23 -5.30 3.68 -7.64
N ILE A 24 -5.50 4.26 -6.47
CA ILE A 24 -6.47 3.79 -5.48
C ILE A 24 -7.82 4.45 -5.82
N LYS A 25 -8.54 3.92 -6.80
CA LYS A 25 -9.92 4.34 -7.10
C LYS A 25 -10.67 3.19 -7.77
N GLY A 26 -11.27 2.34 -6.97
CA GLY A 26 -12.24 1.37 -7.42
C GLY A 26 -13.52 1.46 -6.58
N ALA A 27 -14.67 1.16 -7.18
CA ALA A 27 -15.86 0.84 -6.39
C ALA A 27 -15.59 -0.44 -5.61
N ILE A 28 -16.00 -0.50 -4.33
CA ILE A 28 -15.93 -1.71 -3.52
C ILE A 28 -16.62 -2.85 -4.26
N LEU A 29 -15.94 -3.99 -4.37
CA LEU A 29 -16.47 -5.18 -5.01
C LEU A 29 -16.96 -6.18 -3.96
N SER A 30 -18.03 -6.89 -4.27
CA SER A 30 -18.40 -8.07 -3.48
C SER A 30 -17.34 -9.15 -3.62
N GLN A 31 -17.27 -10.11 -2.68
CA GLN A 31 -16.31 -11.21 -2.69
C GLN A 31 -16.25 -11.91 -4.06
N ASN A 32 -17.40 -12.31 -4.60
CA ASN A 32 -17.46 -12.99 -5.90
C ASN A 32 -16.99 -12.12 -7.07
N GLN A 33 -17.29 -10.82 -7.03
CA GLN A 33 -16.83 -9.88 -8.06
C GLN A 33 -15.30 -9.70 -7.98
N LEU A 34 -14.75 -9.62 -6.78
CA LEU A 34 -13.30 -9.49 -6.58
C LEU A 34 -12.56 -10.76 -6.99
N GLU A 35 -13.09 -11.96 -6.68
CA GLU A 35 -12.52 -13.22 -7.16
C GLU A 35 -12.48 -13.27 -8.70
N ASN A 36 -13.58 -12.93 -9.37
CA ASN A 36 -13.63 -12.90 -10.85
C ASN A 36 -12.67 -11.85 -11.43
N TYR A 37 -12.56 -10.68 -10.77
CA TYR A 37 -11.62 -9.64 -11.16
C TYR A 37 -10.17 -10.12 -11.05
N LEU A 38 -9.80 -10.77 -9.93
CA LEU A 38 -8.45 -11.30 -9.72
C LEU A 38 -8.11 -12.43 -10.70
N GLU A 39 -9.07 -13.27 -11.05
CA GLU A 39 -8.89 -14.30 -12.09
C GLU A 39 -8.62 -13.67 -13.46
N LYS A 40 -9.33 -12.58 -13.80
CA LYS A 40 -9.14 -11.82 -15.04
C LYS A 40 -7.76 -11.17 -15.10
N ILE A 41 -7.37 -10.39 -14.07
CA ILE A 41 -6.05 -9.74 -14.06
C ILE A 41 -4.90 -10.75 -14.06
N ALA A 42 -5.08 -11.93 -13.44
CA ALA A 42 -4.10 -12.99 -13.50
C ALA A 42 -3.89 -13.48 -14.96
N SER A 43 -4.94 -13.55 -15.76
CA SER A 43 -4.84 -13.91 -17.18
C SER A 43 -4.09 -12.86 -17.99
N ASP A 44 -4.27 -11.58 -17.65
CA ASP A 44 -3.68 -10.44 -18.38
C ASP A 44 -2.21 -10.17 -17.99
N HIS A 45 -1.75 -10.67 -16.84
CA HIS A 45 -0.39 -10.47 -16.38
C HIS A 45 0.62 -11.30 -17.18
N ASN A 46 1.51 -10.66 -17.92
CA ASN A 46 2.74 -11.28 -18.42
C ASN A 46 3.84 -11.08 -17.38
N LEU A 47 4.62 -12.13 -17.11
CA LEU A 47 5.58 -12.12 -16.01
C LEU A 47 7.03 -12.04 -16.50
N THR A 48 7.87 -11.35 -15.73
CA THR A 48 9.33 -11.35 -15.82
C THR A 48 9.94 -11.98 -14.57
N ASN A 49 11.19 -12.40 -14.66
CA ASN A 49 11.90 -13.05 -13.55
C ASN A 49 12.32 -12.10 -12.42
N TYR A 50 12.08 -10.79 -12.54
CA TYR A 50 12.49 -9.79 -11.56
C TYR A 50 11.56 -8.57 -11.60
N SER A 51 11.51 -7.83 -10.49
CA SER A 51 10.82 -6.55 -10.39
C SER A 51 11.77 -5.38 -10.58
N ASP A 52 11.27 -4.25 -11.10
CA ASP A 52 12.07 -3.07 -11.33
C ASP A 52 12.37 -2.33 -10.01
N LYS A 53 13.62 -1.88 -9.88
CA LYS A 53 14.05 -1.04 -8.76
C LYS A 53 13.23 0.26 -8.64
N SER A 54 12.80 0.83 -9.77
CA SER A 54 12.05 2.09 -9.79
C SER A 54 10.65 1.97 -9.17
N THR A 55 10.13 0.75 -9.03
CA THR A 55 8.82 0.45 -8.44
C THR A 55 8.90 -0.03 -6.97
N TYR A 56 10.10 0.02 -6.37
CA TYR A 56 10.32 -0.38 -4.98
C TYR A 56 9.57 0.53 -4.01
N PRO A 57 8.67 0.01 -3.15
CA PRO A 57 7.73 0.85 -2.41
C PRO A 57 8.30 1.54 -1.17
N ILE A 58 9.45 1.11 -0.65
CA ILE A 58 9.98 1.62 0.63
C ILE A 58 10.32 3.11 0.64
N PRO A 59 10.85 3.75 -0.42
CA PRO A 59 11.04 5.19 -0.41
C PRO A 59 9.74 5.95 -0.15
N ARG A 60 8.65 5.55 -0.80
CA ARG A 60 7.31 6.13 -0.60
C ARG A 60 6.76 5.86 0.80
N LEU A 61 6.95 4.65 1.32
CA LEU A 61 6.54 4.32 2.70
C LEU A 61 7.23 5.25 3.71
N LYS A 62 8.52 5.54 3.52
CA LYS A 62 9.27 6.47 4.39
C LYS A 62 8.69 7.87 4.36
N GLU A 63 8.45 8.42 3.17
CA GLU A 63 7.89 9.77 3.01
C GLU A 63 6.49 9.88 3.61
N ASN A 64 5.66 8.85 3.41
CA ASN A 64 4.34 8.80 4.04
C ASN A 64 4.44 8.74 5.57
N LEU A 65 5.39 7.96 6.12
CA LEU A 65 5.60 7.88 7.56
C LEU A 65 6.11 9.19 8.14
N GLU A 66 7.02 9.89 7.46
CA GLU A 66 7.49 11.22 7.85
C GLU A 66 6.32 12.20 7.94
N LEU A 67 5.46 12.22 6.92
CA LEU A 67 4.25 13.05 6.93
C LEU A 67 3.31 12.71 8.09
N ILE A 68 3.02 11.43 8.32
CA ILE A 68 2.16 11.00 9.42
C ILE A 68 2.79 11.41 10.78
N THR A 69 4.12 11.33 10.89
CA THR A 69 4.85 11.75 12.11
C THR A 69 4.70 13.25 12.36
N GLU A 70 4.83 14.09 11.32
CA GLU A 70 4.62 15.54 11.43
C GLU A 70 3.19 15.86 11.86
N VAL A 71 2.19 15.19 11.25
CA VAL A 71 0.78 15.34 11.64
C VAL A 71 0.56 14.93 13.09
N TYR A 72 1.12 13.79 13.53
CA TYR A 72 1.04 13.34 14.92
C TYR A 72 1.62 14.37 15.90
N GLN A 73 2.76 14.98 15.59
CA GLN A 73 3.37 16.02 16.41
C GLN A 73 2.47 17.26 16.49
N LEU A 74 1.93 17.72 15.36
CA LEU A 74 1.00 18.84 15.30
C LEU A 74 -0.27 18.60 16.13
N LEU A 75 -0.84 17.42 16.05
CA LEU A 75 -2.03 17.04 16.82
C LEU A 75 -1.75 17.05 18.34
N ASN A 76 -0.57 16.59 18.77
CA ASN A 76 -0.15 16.67 20.16
C ASN A 76 0.00 18.14 20.65
N GLU A 77 0.46 19.04 19.80
CA GLU A 77 0.50 20.48 20.11
C GLU A 77 -0.91 21.05 20.24
N HIS A 78 -1.83 20.66 19.36
CA HIS A 78 -3.25 21.07 19.46
C HIS A 78 -3.88 20.64 20.79
N ILE A 79 -3.60 19.42 21.27
CA ILE A 79 -4.07 18.96 22.58
C ILE A 79 -3.56 19.88 23.70
N LYS A 80 -2.26 20.22 23.70
CA LYS A 80 -1.65 21.09 24.71
C LYS A 80 -2.28 22.48 24.72
N LEU A 81 -2.64 23.01 23.55
CA LEU A 81 -3.27 24.31 23.36
C LEU A 81 -4.80 24.28 23.53
N LYS A 82 -5.38 23.10 23.83
CA LYS A 82 -6.84 22.89 23.94
C LYS A 82 -7.60 23.26 22.65
N ILE A 83 -6.97 23.08 21.51
CA ILE A 83 -7.61 23.25 20.20
C ILE A 83 -8.39 21.98 19.88
N PRO A 84 -9.67 22.08 19.45
CA PRO A 84 -10.47 20.91 19.07
C PRO A 84 -9.82 20.11 17.94
N ILE A 85 -9.83 18.79 18.07
CA ILE A 85 -9.28 17.86 17.07
C ILE A 85 -10.44 17.17 16.35
N HIS A 86 -10.30 17.02 15.03
CA HIS A 86 -11.23 16.26 14.21
C HIS A 86 -11.10 14.75 14.51
N PRO A 87 -12.19 13.94 14.47
CA PRO A 87 -12.13 12.49 14.78
C PRO A 87 -11.06 11.72 13.99
N ALA A 88 -10.77 12.09 12.74
CA ALA A 88 -9.67 11.50 11.99
C ALA A 88 -8.29 11.78 12.63
N GLY A 89 -8.12 12.93 13.28
CA GLY A 89 -6.90 13.25 14.02
C GLY A 89 -6.80 12.44 15.31
N GLU A 90 -7.91 12.26 16.04
CA GLU A 90 -7.95 11.38 17.22
C GLU A 90 -7.57 9.95 16.83
N TRP A 91 -8.08 9.44 15.71
CA TRP A 91 -7.71 8.12 15.21
C TRP A 91 -6.20 8.01 14.94
N ILE A 92 -5.57 9.04 14.36
CA ILE A 92 -4.12 9.05 14.14
C ILE A 92 -3.37 9.03 15.47
N LEU A 93 -3.79 9.82 16.46
CA LEU A 93 -3.16 9.85 17.79
C LEU A 93 -3.19 8.47 18.45
N ASP A 94 -4.33 7.78 18.38
CA ASP A 94 -4.54 6.48 19.02
C ASP A 94 -3.75 5.36 18.31
N ASN A 95 -3.56 5.46 16.98
CA ASN A 95 -2.98 4.39 16.17
C ASN A 95 -1.53 4.68 15.71
N TYR A 96 -0.97 5.84 16.00
CA TYR A 96 0.35 6.24 15.51
C TYR A 96 1.44 5.22 15.82
N TYR A 97 1.46 4.69 17.02
CA TYR A 97 2.47 3.74 17.45
C TYR A 97 2.45 2.44 16.62
N VAL A 98 1.24 1.94 16.34
CA VAL A 98 1.05 0.74 15.50
C VAL A 98 1.52 1.01 14.07
N ILE A 99 1.18 2.18 13.51
CA ILE A 99 1.60 2.60 12.17
C ILE A 99 3.13 2.67 12.08
N ASP A 100 3.77 3.33 13.04
CA ASP A 100 5.22 3.51 13.08
C ASP A 100 5.96 2.17 13.20
N GLU A 101 5.55 1.30 14.12
CA GLU A 101 6.14 -0.04 14.29
C GLU A 101 5.95 -0.92 13.05
N THR A 102 4.75 -0.91 12.46
CA THR A 102 4.45 -1.67 11.25
C THR A 102 5.32 -1.19 10.09
N ALA A 103 5.42 0.11 9.87
CA ALA A 103 6.25 0.70 8.82
C ALA A 103 7.74 0.37 9.01
N LYS A 104 8.24 0.41 10.24
CA LYS A 104 9.62 0.00 10.58
C LYS A 104 9.86 -1.48 10.30
N SER A 105 8.91 -2.34 10.67
CA SER A 105 8.97 -3.78 10.41
C SER A 105 9.03 -4.08 8.91
N ILE A 106 8.14 -3.47 8.13
CA ILE A 106 8.11 -3.61 6.66
C ILE A 106 9.44 -3.15 6.06
N LYS A 107 9.95 -1.97 6.44
CA LYS A 107 11.22 -1.43 5.96
C LYS A 107 12.40 -2.37 6.22
N ASN A 108 12.43 -3.01 7.38
CA ASN A 108 13.52 -3.92 7.75
C ASN A 108 13.41 -5.27 7.03
N THR A 109 12.20 -5.72 6.74
CA THR A 109 11.93 -7.03 6.12
C THR A 109 11.98 -6.97 4.61
N LEU A 110 11.43 -5.92 3.98
CA LEU A 110 11.39 -5.75 2.53
C LEU A 110 12.61 -4.97 2.03
N THR A 111 13.76 -5.64 1.92
CA THR A 111 14.95 -5.03 1.33
C THR A 111 14.82 -4.88 -0.19
N LEU A 112 15.56 -3.95 -0.81
CA LEU A 112 15.59 -3.80 -2.27
C LEU A 112 16.02 -5.10 -2.98
N LYS A 113 16.99 -5.85 -2.40
CA LYS A 113 17.43 -7.13 -2.93
C LYS A 113 16.27 -8.14 -2.94
N LYS A 114 15.52 -8.23 -1.84
CA LYS A 114 14.36 -9.12 -1.72
C LYS A 114 13.26 -8.72 -2.71
N TYR A 115 12.96 -7.41 -2.81
CA TYR A 115 11.95 -6.91 -3.74
C TYR A 115 12.28 -7.27 -5.20
N LYS A 116 13.52 -7.10 -5.64
CA LYS A 116 13.96 -7.44 -7.01
C LYS A 116 13.85 -8.92 -7.35
N ASN A 117 13.83 -9.80 -6.37
CA ASN A 117 13.71 -11.24 -6.58
C ASN A 117 12.25 -11.70 -6.82
N PHE A 118 11.26 -10.85 -6.52
CA PHE A 118 9.88 -11.18 -6.87
C PHE A 118 9.67 -11.12 -8.38
N LEU A 119 8.79 -11.98 -8.88
CA LEU A 119 8.37 -11.92 -10.28
C LEU A 119 7.73 -10.57 -10.58
N GLY A 120 8.18 -9.93 -11.64
CA GLY A 120 7.65 -8.66 -12.11
C GLY A 120 6.54 -8.84 -13.15
N ILE A 121 5.75 -7.79 -13.36
CA ILE A 121 4.79 -7.69 -14.46
C ILE A 121 5.50 -7.06 -15.66
N ALA A 122 5.37 -7.67 -16.84
CA ALA A 122 6.05 -7.24 -18.06
C ALA A 122 5.24 -6.25 -18.91
N ASN A 123 3.94 -6.11 -18.64
CA ASN A 123 3.02 -5.40 -19.53
C ASN A 123 2.04 -4.49 -18.78
N GLY A 124 1.43 -3.56 -19.52
CA GLY A 124 0.35 -2.71 -19.03
C GLY A 124 0.78 -1.67 -17.99
N THR A 125 -0.20 -1.17 -17.25
CA THR A 125 -0.03 -0.09 -16.26
C THR A 125 0.92 -0.48 -15.12
N TYR A 126 0.99 -1.77 -14.80
CA TYR A 126 1.80 -2.31 -13.71
C TYR A 126 3.17 -2.84 -14.15
N GLN A 127 3.59 -2.50 -15.37
CA GLN A 127 4.90 -2.92 -15.86
C GLN A 127 6.04 -2.51 -14.91
N GLY A 128 6.87 -3.47 -14.55
CA GLY A 128 8.00 -3.33 -13.64
C GLY A 128 7.67 -3.58 -12.17
N PHE A 129 6.41 -3.54 -11.76
CA PHE A 129 6.01 -3.82 -10.39
C PHE A 129 6.14 -5.30 -10.04
N ALA A 130 6.46 -5.60 -8.77
CA ALA A 130 6.36 -6.95 -8.25
C ALA A 130 4.90 -7.42 -8.32
N ARG A 131 4.67 -8.60 -8.91
CA ARG A 131 3.34 -9.18 -9.06
C ARG A 131 2.59 -9.27 -7.72
N VAL A 132 3.29 -9.73 -6.67
CA VAL A 132 2.71 -9.87 -5.33
C VAL A 132 2.29 -8.52 -4.74
N TYR A 133 3.04 -7.45 -5.02
CA TYR A 133 2.69 -6.10 -4.57
C TYR A 133 1.43 -5.59 -5.28
N VAL A 134 1.33 -5.79 -6.60
CA VAL A 134 0.13 -5.42 -7.36
C VAL A 134 -1.08 -6.21 -6.87
N LEU A 135 -0.95 -7.53 -6.69
CA LEU A 135 -2.03 -8.39 -6.20
C LEU A 135 -2.54 -7.93 -4.83
N ALA A 136 -1.64 -7.67 -3.88
CA ALA A 136 -2.02 -7.17 -2.56
C ALA A 136 -2.72 -5.80 -2.64
N SER A 137 -2.19 -4.89 -3.47
CA SER A 137 -2.80 -3.56 -3.68
C SER A 137 -4.20 -3.65 -4.27
N GLU A 138 -4.43 -4.52 -5.25
CA GLU A 138 -5.76 -4.74 -5.84
C GLU A 138 -6.75 -5.31 -4.80
N ILE A 139 -6.30 -6.26 -3.98
CA ILE A 139 -7.11 -6.81 -2.90
C ILE A 139 -7.51 -5.70 -1.91
N VAL A 140 -6.57 -4.91 -1.41
CA VAL A 140 -6.85 -3.82 -0.47
C VAL A 140 -7.80 -2.78 -1.10
N ASN A 141 -7.57 -2.40 -2.36
CA ASN A 141 -8.35 -1.36 -3.03
C ASN A 141 -9.84 -1.70 -3.20
N TYR A 142 -10.16 -2.98 -3.37
CA TYR A 142 -11.51 -3.41 -3.71
C TYR A 142 -12.23 -4.17 -2.59
N SER A 143 -11.57 -4.49 -1.46
CA SER A 143 -12.14 -5.28 -0.36
C SER A 143 -12.75 -4.47 0.78
N ASP A 144 -12.81 -3.14 0.69
CA ASP A 144 -13.23 -2.25 1.79
C ASP A 144 -12.47 -2.51 3.11
N ASN A 145 -11.21 -2.87 3.03
CA ASN A 145 -10.35 -3.28 4.16
C ASN A 145 -10.89 -4.47 4.99
N GLN A 146 -11.91 -5.18 4.50
CA GLN A 146 -12.46 -6.38 5.14
C GLN A 146 -11.67 -7.62 4.69
N ILE A 147 -10.42 -7.71 5.14
CA ILE A 147 -9.53 -8.81 4.79
C ILE A 147 -9.35 -9.69 6.02
N ASP A 148 -10.00 -10.84 6.04
CA ASP A 148 -9.72 -11.92 6.99
C ASP A 148 -8.96 -13.07 6.31
N GLY A 149 -8.42 -14.00 7.11
CA GLY A 149 -7.62 -15.09 6.58
C GLY A 149 -8.37 -16.02 5.63
N LYS A 150 -9.69 -16.18 5.79
CA LYS A 150 -10.53 -17.02 4.92
C LYS A 150 -10.77 -16.32 3.59
N ASN A 151 -11.19 -15.06 3.63
CA ASN A 151 -11.43 -14.26 2.43
C ASN A 151 -10.15 -14.12 1.62
N LEU A 152 -9.03 -13.78 2.27
CA LEU A 152 -7.73 -13.68 1.61
C LEU A 152 -7.34 -14.99 0.90
N SER A 153 -7.52 -16.13 1.57
CA SER A 153 -7.23 -17.44 0.96
C SER A 153 -8.03 -17.69 -0.31
N GLN A 154 -9.33 -17.37 -0.32
CA GLN A 154 -10.19 -17.51 -1.48
C GLN A 154 -9.76 -16.58 -2.63
N LEU A 155 -9.42 -15.32 -2.33
CA LEU A 155 -8.93 -14.35 -3.32
C LEU A 155 -7.62 -14.81 -3.95
N LEU A 156 -6.68 -15.32 -3.15
CA LEU A 156 -5.43 -15.86 -3.66
C LEU A 156 -5.64 -17.12 -4.51
N GLN A 157 -6.58 -17.98 -4.12
CA GLN A 157 -6.94 -19.15 -4.92
C GLN A 157 -7.56 -18.74 -6.27
N ALA A 158 -8.41 -17.72 -6.31
CA ALA A 158 -8.99 -17.19 -7.54
C ALA A 158 -7.90 -16.72 -8.52
N TYR A 159 -6.92 -15.94 -8.04
CA TYR A 159 -5.77 -15.56 -8.84
C TYR A 159 -4.97 -16.77 -9.34
N GLN A 160 -4.75 -17.75 -8.46
CA GLN A 160 -3.94 -18.95 -8.76
C GLN A 160 -4.60 -19.91 -9.74
N LYS A 161 -5.90 -19.80 -10.04
CA LYS A 161 -6.53 -20.55 -11.14
C LYS A 161 -5.85 -20.28 -12.49
N LYS A 162 -5.25 -19.11 -12.68
CA LYS A 162 -4.60 -18.69 -13.93
C LYS A 162 -3.08 -18.59 -13.80
N LYS A 163 -2.57 -18.09 -12.69
CA LYS A 163 -1.13 -17.85 -12.45
C LYS A 163 -0.75 -18.29 -11.04
N THR A 164 -0.08 -19.41 -10.93
CA THR A 164 0.39 -19.94 -9.63
C THR A 164 1.38 -18.99 -8.99
N LEU A 165 1.17 -18.68 -7.71
CA LEU A 165 2.12 -17.96 -6.86
C LEU A 165 3.18 -18.93 -6.33
N ASN A 166 4.43 -18.49 -6.26
CA ASN A 166 5.47 -19.27 -5.61
C ASN A 166 5.42 -19.11 -4.08
N MET A 167 6.11 -19.98 -3.35
CA MET A 167 6.10 -19.97 -1.88
C MET A 167 6.62 -18.65 -1.30
N GLU A 168 7.65 -18.06 -1.92
CA GLU A 168 8.20 -16.78 -1.46
C GLU A 168 7.18 -15.64 -1.61
N GLU A 169 6.42 -15.62 -2.69
CA GLU A 169 5.34 -14.64 -2.89
C GLU A 169 4.24 -14.81 -1.85
N ILE A 170 3.77 -16.05 -1.61
CA ILE A 170 2.71 -16.33 -0.63
C ILE A 170 3.13 -15.89 0.77
N TRP A 171 4.35 -16.24 1.19
CA TRP A 171 4.87 -15.87 2.51
C TRP A 171 5.04 -14.36 2.71
N ASN A 172 5.19 -13.62 1.63
CA ASN A 172 5.42 -12.18 1.70
C ASN A 172 4.18 -11.32 1.38
N ILE A 173 3.03 -11.91 1.03
CA ILE A 173 1.77 -11.16 0.87
C ILE A 173 1.46 -10.26 2.06
N PRO A 174 1.57 -10.71 3.33
CA PRO A 174 1.28 -9.84 4.48
C PRO A 174 2.15 -8.59 4.60
N LEU A 175 3.31 -8.53 3.92
CA LEU A 175 4.14 -7.32 3.89
C LEU A 175 3.59 -6.24 2.95
N PHE A 176 2.68 -6.61 2.05
CA PHE A 176 2.13 -5.75 1.02
C PHE A 176 0.65 -5.41 1.26
N LEU A 177 -0.03 -6.10 2.18
CA LEU A 177 -1.36 -5.78 2.69
C LEU A 177 -1.28 -4.71 3.78
#